data_77c877c0de3ba7d61531b45982b93a03
#
_entry.id   77c877c0de3ba7d61531b45982b93a03
#
_cell.length_a   1.000
_cell.length_b   1.000
_cell.length_c   1.000
_cell.angle_alpha   90.00
_cell.angle_beta   90.00
_cell.angle_gamma   90.00
#
_symmetry.space_group_name_H-M   'P 1'
#
loop_
_entity.id
_entity.type
_entity.pdbx_description
1 polymer ?
#
loop_
_entity_poly.entity_id
_entity_poly.type
_entity_poly.pdbx_seq_one_letter_code
_entity_poly.pdbx_strand_id
1 'polypeptide(L)'
;MINNIKTIDENQGQILSVVGDNYRIIVSGEQTQGAYAVIDMLVPPGGGPGPHAHADIQELFYVVDGELEFKTEAGKYTAKKGAFVHIPKGGEVHCFKNTTNTLAHLLCTVIPAGLDDFFSEIGTPTTAGVFLPPPAMTPEEIGRLMSAAEKHGQKVYPPNYLDPK
;
A
#
# COMPACT_ATOMS: atom_id res chain seq x y z
N MET A 1 -13.87 0.22 -30.06
CA MET A 1 -13.25 1.40 -29.44
C MET A 1 -11.76 1.31 -29.63
N ILE A 2 -11.09 2.33 -30.11
CA ILE A 2 -9.65 2.34 -30.26
C ILE A 2 -9.08 2.63 -28.87
N ASN A 3 -8.42 1.65 -28.25
CA ASN A 3 -7.69 1.84 -27.01
C ASN A 3 -6.37 2.58 -27.34
N ASN A 4 -6.32 3.86 -27.06
CA ASN A 4 -5.12 4.66 -27.26
C ASN A 4 -4.08 4.33 -26.17
N ILE A 5 -2.81 4.36 -26.57
CA ILE A 5 -1.69 4.36 -25.62
C ILE A 5 -1.83 5.61 -24.74
N LYS A 6 -1.72 5.41 -23.42
CA LYS A 6 -1.67 6.51 -22.45
C LYS A 6 -0.28 6.55 -21.83
N THR A 7 0.29 7.74 -21.74
CA THR A 7 1.47 8.01 -20.93
C THR A 7 1.03 8.76 -19.69
N ILE A 8 1.64 8.48 -18.57
CA ILE A 8 1.37 9.11 -17.27
C ILE A 8 2.71 9.66 -16.79
N ASP A 9 2.83 10.98 -16.81
CA ASP A 9 4.06 11.67 -16.44
C ASP A 9 4.22 11.70 -14.90
N GLU A 10 5.41 12.06 -14.46
CA GLU A 10 5.80 12.08 -13.03
C GLU A 10 4.89 12.94 -12.13
N ASN A 11 4.27 13.98 -12.69
CA ASN A 11 3.39 14.90 -11.96
C ASN A 11 1.90 14.58 -12.13
N GLN A 12 1.55 13.46 -12.77
CA GLN A 12 0.18 13.02 -12.98
C GLN A 12 -0.21 11.92 -12.01
N GLY A 13 -1.51 11.77 -11.76
CA GLY A 13 -2.06 10.84 -10.79
C GLY A 13 -2.47 11.54 -9.49
N GLN A 14 -3.21 10.84 -8.66
CA GLN A 14 -3.65 11.32 -7.36
C GLN A 14 -2.59 11.03 -6.31
N ILE A 15 -2.14 12.06 -5.57
CA ILE A 15 -1.13 11.90 -4.52
C ILE A 15 -1.79 12.07 -3.16
N LEU A 16 -1.57 11.09 -2.28
CA LEU A 16 -2.21 10.95 -0.99
C LEU A 16 -1.18 10.72 0.12
N SER A 17 -1.39 11.35 1.26
CA SER A 17 -0.79 10.90 2.51
C SER A 17 -1.66 9.80 3.11
N VAL A 18 -1.12 8.60 3.22
CA VAL A 18 -1.80 7.42 3.76
C VAL A 18 -1.12 7.03 5.06
N VAL A 19 -1.69 7.45 6.18
CA VAL A 19 -1.18 7.18 7.55
C VAL A 19 0.30 7.56 7.72
N GLY A 20 0.73 8.64 7.05
CA GLY A 20 2.12 9.15 7.10
C GLY A 20 3.00 8.77 5.91
N ASP A 21 2.64 7.75 5.15
CA ASP A 21 3.29 7.41 3.88
C ASP A 21 2.80 8.35 2.77
N ASN A 22 3.53 8.42 1.65
CA ASN A 22 3.14 9.23 0.49
C ASN A 22 2.92 8.29 -0.71
N TYR A 23 1.66 8.13 -1.12
CA TYR A 23 1.26 7.23 -2.20
C TYR A 23 0.72 8.02 -3.39
N ARG A 24 1.14 7.61 -4.58
CA ARG A 24 0.62 8.16 -5.83
C ARG A 24 -0.10 7.06 -6.61
N ILE A 25 -1.39 7.22 -6.86
CA ILE A 25 -2.16 6.34 -7.74
C ILE A 25 -1.80 6.73 -9.18
N ILE A 26 -0.93 5.94 -9.83
CA ILE A 26 -0.50 6.15 -11.21
C ILE A 26 -1.61 5.72 -12.18
N VAL A 27 -2.14 4.50 -11.94
CA VAL A 27 -3.25 3.94 -12.73
C VAL A 27 -4.32 3.48 -11.75
N SER A 28 -5.52 4.02 -11.87
CA SER A 28 -6.66 3.63 -11.04
C SER A 28 -7.44 2.45 -11.65
N GLY A 29 -8.22 1.78 -10.80
CA GLY A 29 -9.16 0.75 -11.21
C GLY A 29 -10.21 1.27 -12.21
N GLU A 30 -10.65 2.52 -12.07
CA GLU A 30 -11.55 3.14 -13.03
C GLU A 30 -10.95 3.17 -14.44
N GLN A 31 -9.67 3.55 -14.56
CA GLN A 31 -8.96 3.60 -15.84
C GLN A 31 -8.78 2.23 -16.51
N THR A 32 -8.76 1.15 -15.71
CA THR A 32 -8.55 -0.23 -16.16
C THR A 32 -9.84 -1.07 -16.15
N GLN A 33 -10.98 -0.46 -15.88
CA GLN A 33 -12.27 -1.17 -15.73
C GLN A 33 -12.20 -2.27 -14.65
N GLY A 34 -11.50 -1.99 -13.56
CA GLY A 34 -11.32 -2.89 -12.44
C GLY A 34 -10.23 -3.95 -12.60
N ALA A 35 -9.54 -4.00 -13.75
CA ALA A 35 -8.58 -5.06 -13.99
C ALA A 35 -7.36 -5.00 -13.07
N TYR A 36 -6.81 -3.82 -12.85
CA TYR A 36 -5.68 -3.58 -11.95
C TYR A 36 -5.57 -2.10 -11.58
N ALA A 37 -4.80 -1.82 -10.54
CA ALA A 37 -4.32 -0.47 -10.24
C ALA A 37 -2.80 -0.50 -10.01
N VAL A 38 -2.13 0.65 -10.24
CA VAL A 38 -0.69 0.81 -10.02
C VAL A 38 -0.46 1.99 -9.09
N ILE A 39 0.26 1.75 -8.01
CA ILE A 39 0.48 2.70 -6.92
C ILE A 39 1.98 2.83 -6.68
N ASP A 40 2.46 4.05 -6.75
CA ASP A 40 3.83 4.45 -6.43
C ASP A 40 3.87 4.84 -4.94
N MET A 41 4.70 4.17 -4.15
CA MET A 41 4.67 4.28 -2.70
C MET A 41 6.01 4.76 -2.15
N LEU A 42 6.04 5.94 -1.54
CA LEU A 42 7.17 6.43 -0.78
C LEU A 42 6.91 6.17 0.72
N VAL A 43 7.77 5.37 1.32
CA VAL A 43 7.61 4.89 2.70
C VAL A 43 8.75 5.45 3.56
N PRO A 44 8.47 6.44 4.43
CA PRO A 44 9.49 7.04 5.29
C PRO A 44 9.94 6.07 6.38
N PRO A 45 11.02 6.37 7.12
CA PRO A 45 11.43 5.59 8.28
C PRO A 45 10.29 5.35 9.25
N GLY A 46 10.05 4.09 9.61
CA GLY A 46 8.95 3.67 10.48
C GLY A 46 7.59 3.51 9.78
N GLY A 47 7.45 3.92 8.51
CA GLY A 47 6.23 3.79 7.71
C GLY A 47 5.93 2.34 7.28
N GLY A 48 4.75 2.17 6.70
CA GLY A 48 4.20 0.90 6.25
C GLY A 48 2.94 0.47 7.01
N PRO A 49 2.10 -0.40 6.40
CA PRO A 49 0.85 -0.87 6.99
C PRO A 49 1.08 -1.83 8.14
N GLY A 50 0.11 -1.91 9.06
CA GLY A 50 0.03 -3.01 10.04
C GLY A 50 -0.39 -4.35 9.39
N PRO A 51 -0.41 -5.45 10.18
CA PRO A 51 -0.83 -6.76 9.70
C PRO A 51 -2.24 -6.75 9.12
N HIS A 52 -2.39 -7.22 7.87
CA HIS A 52 -3.66 -7.29 7.17
C HIS A 52 -3.66 -8.43 6.16
N ALA A 53 -4.83 -8.76 5.64
CA ALA A 53 -5.01 -9.75 4.58
C ALA A 53 -6.14 -9.33 3.65
N HIS A 54 -6.08 -9.78 2.40
CA HIS A 54 -7.13 -9.63 1.40
C HIS A 54 -7.26 -10.92 0.57
N ALA A 55 -8.45 -11.54 0.60
CA ALA A 55 -8.66 -12.84 0.02
C ALA A 55 -8.68 -12.82 -1.53
N ASP A 56 -9.24 -11.77 -2.10
CA ASP A 56 -9.57 -11.69 -3.54
C ASP A 56 -8.60 -10.84 -4.36
N ILE A 57 -7.67 -10.16 -3.69
CA ILE A 57 -6.66 -9.28 -4.31
C ILE A 57 -5.29 -9.92 -4.17
N GLN A 58 -4.49 -9.89 -5.23
CA GLN A 58 -3.06 -10.14 -5.17
C GLN A 58 -2.30 -8.81 -5.29
N GLU A 59 -1.18 -8.71 -4.59
CA GLU A 59 -0.28 -7.56 -4.65
C GLU A 59 1.09 -7.97 -5.16
N LEU A 60 1.63 -7.12 -5.99
CA LEU A 60 2.94 -7.26 -6.62
C LEU A 60 3.77 -6.03 -6.27
N PHE A 61 4.78 -6.19 -5.43
CA PHE A 61 5.67 -5.10 -5.04
C PHE A 61 7.03 -5.24 -5.74
N TYR A 62 7.48 -4.17 -6.34
CA TYR A 62 8.86 -4.02 -6.79
C TYR A 62 9.55 -2.93 -5.99
N VAL A 63 10.66 -3.25 -5.35
CA VAL A 63 11.46 -2.27 -4.59
C VAL A 63 12.31 -1.46 -5.57
N VAL A 64 11.90 -0.23 -5.81
CA VAL A 64 12.56 0.71 -6.72
C VAL A 64 13.84 1.25 -6.09
N ASP A 65 13.77 1.60 -4.78
CA ASP A 65 14.93 2.06 -4.00
C ASP A 65 14.74 1.81 -2.51
N GLY A 66 15.85 1.75 -1.75
CA GLY A 66 15.84 1.46 -0.32
C GLY A 66 15.61 -0.02 0.00
N GLU A 67 15.11 -0.29 1.20
CA GLU A 67 14.76 -1.63 1.68
C GLU A 67 13.59 -1.60 2.67
N LEU A 68 12.84 -2.71 2.74
CA LEU A 68 11.73 -2.89 3.67
C LEU A 68 11.75 -4.29 4.28
N GLU A 69 11.33 -4.40 5.54
CA GLU A 69 11.04 -5.67 6.18
C GLU A 69 9.60 -6.07 5.88
N PHE A 70 9.40 -7.17 5.17
CA PHE A 70 8.12 -7.84 5.03
C PHE A 70 7.97 -8.89 6.12
N LYS A 71 6.79 -8.96 6.73
CA LYS A 71 6.40 -10.02 7.67
C LYS A 71 5.20 -10.75 7.12
N THR A 72 5.21 -12.07 7.23
CA THR A 72 4.11 -12.97 6.93
C THR A 72 4.00 -14.02 8.02
N GLU A 73 2.99 -14.88 7.97
CA GLU A 73 2.87 -16.02 8.88
C GLU A 73 4.03 -17.02 8.73
N ALA A 74 4.69 -17.06 7.57
CA ALA A 74 5.87 -17.88 7.32
C ALA A 74 7.19 -17.28 7.85
N GLY A 75 7.20 -16.02 8.27
CA GLY A 75 8.36 -15.36 8.83
C GLY A 75 8.64 -13.96 8.25
N LYS A 76 9.89 -13.53 8.39
CA LYS A 76 10.36 -12.21 7.97
C LYS A 76 11.28 -12.30 6.76
N TYR A 77 11.18 -11.30 5.90
CA TYR A 77 12.01 -11.15 4.73
C TYR A 77 12.39 -9.67 4.51
N THR A 78 13.66 -9.38 4.27
CA THR A 78 14.11 -8.04 3.91
C THR A 78 14.18 -7.91 2.40
N ALA A 79 13.27 -7.14 1.83
CA ALA A 79 13.26 -6.82 0.40
C ALA A 79 14.09 -5.56 0.15
N LYS A 80 15.15 -5.69 -0.64
CA LYS A 80 16.06 -4.60 -1.03
C LYS A 80 15.78 -4.15 -2.45
N LYS A 81 16.35 -3.03 -2.85
CA LYS A 81 16.31 -2.52 -4.23
C LYS A 81 16.47 -3.63 -5.26
N GLY A 82 15.53 -3.72 -6.21
CA GLY A 82 15.44 -4.76 -7.22
C GLY A 82 14.69 -6.03 -6.78
N ALA A 83 14.32 -6.14 -5.50
CA ALA A 83 13.52 -7.26 -5.04
C ALA A 83 12.08 -7.16 -5.56
N PHE A 84 11.47 -8.33 -5.79
CA PHE A 84 10.07 -8.47 -6.14
C PHE A 84 9.38 -9.32 -5.09
N VAL A 85 8.27 -8.82 -4.53
CA VAL A 85 7.45 -9.52 -3.54
C VAL A 85 6.07 -9.74 -4.12
N HIS A 86 5.60 -10.98 -4.11
CA HIS A 86 4.28 -11.35 -4.57
C HIS A 86 3.44 -11.87 -3.40
N ILE A 87 2.37 -11.17 -3.10
CA ILE A 87 1.32 -11.62 -2.17
C ILE A 87 0.19 -12.20 -3.02
N PRO A 88 0.01 -13.53 -3.04
CA PRO A 88 -1.03 -14.15 -3.85
C PRO A 88 -2.42 -13.92 -3.25
N LYS A 89 -3.46 -14.15 -4.04
CA LYS A 89 -4.83 -14.30 -3.52
C LYS A 89 -4.87 -15.44 -2.51
N GLY A 90 -5.74 -15.34 -1.52
CA GLY A 90 -5.91 -16.39 -0.53
C GLY A 90 -5.86 -15.91 0.91
N GLY A 91 -5.59 -14.63 1.13
CA GLY A 91 -5.72 -14.01 2.44
C GLY A 91 -4.57 -14.30 3.40
N GLU A 92 -3.34 -14.56 2.93
CA GLU A 92 -2.17 -14.65 3.81
C GLU A 92 -1.96 -13.32 4.55
N VAL A 93 -1.83 -13.38 5.88
CA VAL A 93 -1.60 -12.19 6.69
C VAL A 93 -0.18 -11.70 6.45
N HIS A 94 -0.06 -10.43 6.10
CA HIS A 94 1.21 -9.80 5.80
C HIS A 94 1.24 -8.33 6.22
N CYS A 95 2.42 -7.79 6.31
CA CYS A 95 2.69 -6.36 6.41
C CYS A 95 4.10 -6.07 5.93
N PHE A 96 4.40 -4.80 5.68
CA PHE A 96 5.78 -4.35 5.52
C PHE A 96 6.05 -3.13 6.38
N LYS A 97 7.33 -2.91 6.67
CA LYS A 97 7.78 -1.73 7.43
C LYS A 97 9.14 -1.26 6.93
N ASN A 98 9.30 0.04 6.80
CA ASN A 98 10.60 0.63 6.63
C ASN A 98 11.28 0.70 8.01
N THR A 99 12.18 -0.23 8.29
CA THR A 99 12.96 -0.31 9.54
C THR A 99 14.28 0.43 9.47
N THR A 100 14.56 1.10 8.34
CA THR A 100 15.79 1.86 8.12
C THR A 100 15.62 3.33 8.51
N ASN A 101 16.68 4.12 8.35
CA ASN A 101 16.65 5.57 8.56
C ASN A 101 16.61 6.37 7.25
N THR A 102 16.37 5.70 6.11
CA THR A 102 16.27 6.30 4.78
C THR A 102 14.90 6.03 4.18
N LEU A 103 14.50 6.83 3.20
CA LEU A 103 13.28 6.62 2.46
C LEU A 103 13.34 5.31 1.67
N ALA A 104 12.26 4.54 1.65
CA ALA A 104 12.08 3.42 0.75
C ALA A 104 11.03 3.77 -0.32
N HIS A 105 11.20 3.20 -1.53
CA HIS A 105 10.37 3.44 -2.69
C HIS A 105 9.92 2.12 -3.29
N LEU A 106 8.61 1.92 -3.36
CA LEU A 106 7.95 0.73 -3.90
C LEU A 106 7.08 1.10 -5.09
N LEU A 107 7.01 0.21 -6.08
CA LEU A 107 5.92 0.17 -7.04
C LEU A 107 5.02 -1.01 -6.69
N CYS A 108 3.76 -0.73 -6.40
CA CYS A 108 2.73 -1.74 -6.10
C CYS A 108 1.76 -1.86 -7.27
N THR A 109 1.50 -3.09 -7.71
CA THR A 109 0.40 -3.40 -8.62
C THR A 109 -0.58 -4.32 -7.91
N VAL A 110 -1.85 -3.95 -7.91
CA VAL A 110 -2.93 -4.72 -7.29
C VAL A 110 -3.86 -5.29 -8.36
N ILE A 111 -4.26 -6.55 -8.23
CA ILE A 111 -5.05 -7.29 -9.22
C ILE A 111 -6.09 -8.19 -8.50
N PRO A 112 -7.40 -7.99 -8.75
CA PRO A 112 -8.01 -6.85 -9.42
C PRO A 112 -7.76 -5.53 -8.68
N ALA A 113 -8.13 -4.40 -9.28
CA ALA A 113 -8.12 -3.10 -8.61
C ALA A 113 -9.05 -3.08 -7.39
N GLY A 114 -8.91 -2.06 -6.53
CA GLY A 114 -9.76 -1.85 -5.35
C GLY A 114 -9.00 -1.23 -4.18
N LEU A 115 -7.69 -1.48 -4.05
CA LEU A 115 -6.89 -0.80 -3.02
C LEU A 115 -6.65 0.68 -3.34
N ASP A 116 -6.69 1.08 -4.59
CA ASP A 116 -6.67 2.48 -5.00
C ASP A 116 -7.89 3.26 -4.47
N ASP A 117 -9.07 2.64 -4.50
CA ASP A 117 -10.29 3.21 -3.90
C ASP A 117 -10.18 3.29 -2.38
N PHE A 118 -9.62 2.24 -1.74
CA PHE A 118 -9.33 2.27 -0.31
C PHE A 118 -8.40 3.42 0.06
N PHE A 119 -7.27 3.57 -0.63
CA PHE A 119 -6.33 4.66 -0.36
C PHE A 119 -6.95 6.04 -0.63
N SER A 120 -7.81 6.14 -1.64
CA SER A 120 -8.54 7.38 -1.92
C SER A 120 -9.53 7.75 -0.80
N GLU A 121 -10.14 6.77 -0.14
CA GLU A 121 -11.08 6.97 0.96
C GLU A 121 -10.38 7.37 2.28
N ILE A 122 -9.24 6.73 2.59
CA ILE A 122 -8.55 6.98 3.86
C ILE A 122 -7.48 8.08 3.79
N GLY A 123 -6.95 8.34 2.59
CA GLY A 123 -5.82 9.24 2.38
C GLY A 123 -6.21 10.71 2.40
N THR A 124 -5.26 11.56 2.72
CA THR A 124 -5.38 13.02 2.64
C THR A 124 -4.62 13.52 1.42
N PRO A 125 -5.24 14.31 0.53
CA PRO A 125 -4.55 14.87 -0.63
C PRO A 125 -3.29 15.65 -0.22
N THR A 126 -2.20 15.42 -0.94
CA THR A 126 -0.90 16.06 -0.72
C THR A 126 -0.13 16.22 -2.04
N THR A 127 1.15 16.48 -1.99
CA THR A 127 2.03 16.55 -3.16
C THR A 127 3.17 15.54 -3.07
N ALA A 128 3.82 15.22 -4.19
CA ALA A 128 4.89 14.24 -4.25
C ALA A 128 6.01 14.54 -3.25
N GLY A 129 6.38 13.54 -2.46
CA GLY A 129 7.45 13.65 -1.46
C GLY A 129 7.11 14.49 -0.23
N VAL A 130 5.89 14.99 -0.08
CA VAL A 130 5.44 15.70 1.15
C VAL A 130 4.78 14.69 2.08
N PHE A 131 5.42 14.45 3.21
CA PHE A 131 4.95 13.54 4.26
C PHE A 131 4.18 14.33 5.32
N LEU A 132 2.87 14.10 5.39
CA LEU A 132 2.07 14.62 6.50
C LEU A 132 2.25 13.71 7.73
N PRO A 133 2.19 14.26 8.95
CA PRO A 133 2.22 13.41 10.14
C PRO A 133 1.06 12.41 10.10
N PRO A 134 1.26 11.17 10.56
CA PRO A 134 0.17 10.21 10.67
C PRO A 134 -0.93 10.78 11.59
N PRO A 135 -2.20 10.46 11.32
CA PRO A 135 -3.30 10.90 12.18
C PRO A 135 -3.14 10.32 13.60
N ALA A 136 -3.66 11.03 14.58
CA ALA A 136 -3.74 10.47 15.94
C ALA A 136 -4.66 9.25 15.94
N MET A 137 -4.16 8.11 16.36
CA MET A 137 -4.90 6.84 16.40
C MET A 137 -5.88 6.80 17.58
N THR A 138 -6.87 7.70 17.55
CA THR A 138 -7.99 7.66 18.48
C THR A 138 -8.89 6.46 18.19
N PRO A 139 -9.70 6.00 19.16
CA PRO A 139 -10.67 4.92 18.90
C PRO A 139 -11.59 5.20 17.70
N GLU A 140 -11.96 6.45 17.47
CA GLU A 140 -12.77 6.88 16.34
C GLU A 140 -12.01 6.72 15.01
N GLU A 141 -10.77 7.18 14.94
CA GLU A 141 -9.93 7.06 13.74
C GLU A 141 -9.61 5.59 13.42
N ILE A 142 -9.28 4.79 14.43
CA ILE A 142 -9.10 3.34 14.27
C ILE A 142 -10.38 2.71 13.71
N GLY A 143 -11.55 3.05 14.26
CA GLY A 143 -12.84 2.55 13.77
C GLY A 143 -13.11 2.95 12.31
N ARG A 144 -12.79 4.17 11.92
CA ARG A 144 -12.89 4.67 10.54
C ARG A 144 -12.00 3.87 9.58
N LEU A 145 -10.74 3.69 9.93
CA LEU A 145 -9.78 2.93 9.11
C LEU A 145 -10.18 1.46 8.99
N MET A 146 -10.62 0.82 10.07
CA MET A 146 -11.08 -0.57 10.06
C MET A 146 -12.33 -0.73 9.19
N SER A 147 -13.31 0.17 9.31
CA SER A 147 -14.53 0.13 8.50
C SER A 147 -14.23 0.32 7.01
N ALA A 148 -13.33 1.23 6.67
CA ALA A 148 -12.89 1.42 5.30
C ALA A 148 -12.15 0.18 4.77
N ALA A 149 -11.26 -0.42 5.56
CA ALA A 149 -10.54 -1.65 5.20
C ALA A 149 -11.52 -2.80 4.89
N GLU A 150 -12.49 -3.05 5.78
CA GLU A 150 -13.51 -4.08 5.59
C GLU A 150 -14.36 -3.83 4.33
N LYS A 151 -14.80 -2.59 4.12
CA LYS A 151 -15.55 -2.18 2.92
C LYS A 151 -14.81 -2.50 1.62
N HIS A 152 -13.48 -2.38 1.62
CA HIS A 152 -12.61 -2.66 0.48
C HIS A 152 -11.97 -4.07 0.52
N GLY A 153 -12.58 -5.01 1.24
CA GLY A 153 -12.19 -6.42 1.24
C GLY A 153 -10.90 -6.75 1.98
N GLN A 154 -10.44 -5.86 2.85
CA GLN A 154 -9.28 -6.10 3.70
C GLN A 154 -9.72 -6.52 5.11
N LYS A 155 -9.00 -7.47 5.69
CA LYS A 155 -9.12 -7.85 7.09
C LYS A 155 -7.89 -7.36 7.85
N VAL A 156 -8.10 -6.53 8.85
CA VAL A 156 -7.04 -5.97 9.71
C VAL A 156 -6.84 -6.85 10.93
N TYR A 157 -5.61 -7.03 11.33
CA TYR A 157 -5.19 -7.84 12.48
C TYR A 157 -4.48 -6.96 13.52
N PRO A 158 -4.38 -7.43 14.78
CA PRO A 158 -3.64 -6.70 15.83
C PRO A 158 -2.19 -6.39 15.41
N PRO A 159 -1.61 -5.25 15.84
CA PRO A 159 -0.26 -4.85 15.44
C PRO A 159 0.83 -5.89 15.73
N ASN A 160 0.63 -6.73 16.75
CA ASN A 160 1.57 -7.78 17.17
C ASN A 160 1.21 -9.18 16.63
N TYR A 161 0.28 -9.28 15.68
CA TYR A 161 -0.20 -10.58 15.18
C TYR A 161 0.93 -11.42 14.55
N LEU A 162 1.84 -10.79 13.84
CA LEU A 162 2.98 -11.43 13.16
C LEU A 162 4.28 -11.40 13.98
N ASP A 163 4.21 -11.03 15.27
CA ASP A 163 5.38 -11.07 16.15
C ASP A 163 5.62 -12.50 16.65
N PRO A 164 6.87 -12.91 16.88
CA PRO A 164 7.18 -14.23 17.43
C PRO A 164 6.46 -14.45 18.76
N LYS A 165 5.88 -15.64 18.91
CA LYS A 165 5.25 -16.08 20.17
C LYS A 165 6.32 -16.55 21.16
#